data_a4090b501f91f37e2614121b5bdd8a59
#
_entry.id   a4090b501f91f37e2614121b5bdd8a59
#
_cell.length_a   1.000
_cell.length_b   1.000
_cell.length_c   1.000
_cell.angle_alpha   90.00
_cell.angle_beta   90.00
_cell.angle_gamma   90.00
#
_symmetry.space_group_name_H-M   'P 1'
#
loop_
_entity.id
_entity.type
_entity.pdbx_description
1 polymer ?
#
loop_
_entity_poly.entity_id
_entity_poly.type
_entity_poly.pdbx_seq_one_letter_code
_entity_poly.pdbx_strand_id
1 'polypeptide(L)'
;MKKVYRWYCKIEVALTATAFFAIIALTFINAVLRALKHPIVASDDICTLLFAWVSFMGADIAMRRNRLVGMDLLTMNLPVKVQKVLQLIVYIIMAATIILLTVNGYKLAIMNWGRAFNTLPISYGLVTLSLPICGIQMLLTLGIKFYTVIKNFKDDTFTIKMHDPDNEGKEVEVQ
;
A
#
# COMPACT_ATOMS: atom_id res chain seq x y z
N MET A 1 -17.85 -14.10 -3.35
CA MET A 1 -16.92 -12.99 -3.60
C MET A 1 -16.08 -12.60 -2.37
N LYS A 2 -16.65 -12.50 -1.15
CA LYS A 2 -15.89 -12.14 0.09
C LYS A 2 -14.75 -13.11 0.45
N LYS A 3 -14.87 -14.42 0.17
CA LYS A 3 -13.81 -15.41 0.46
C LYS A 3 -12.58 -15.25 -0.45
N VAL A 4 -12.80 -14.99 -1.74
CA VAL A 4 -11.72 -14.79 -2.73
C VAL A 4 -10.94 -13.51 -2.42
N TYR A 5 -11.63 -12.42 -2.08
CA TYR A 5 -11.00 -11.17 -1.68
C TYR A 5 -10.13 -11.31 -0.42
N ARG A 6 -10.61 -12.03 0.61
CA ARG A 6 -9.82 -12.31 1.82
C ARG A 6 -8.56 -13.13 1.53
N TRP A 7 -8.68 -14.12 0.63
CA TRP A 7 -7.53 -14.93 0.24
C TRP A 7 -6.47 -14.11 -0.50
N TYR A 8 -6.93 -13.25 -1.43
CA TYR A 8 -6.07 -12.29 -2.13
C TYR A 8 -5.32 -11.37 -1.14
N CYS A 9 -6.02 -10.76 -0.19
CA CYS A 9 -5.42 -9.90 0.83
C CYS A 9 -4.36 -10.63 1.68
N LYS A 10 -4.62 -11.90 2.04
CA LYS A 10 -3.64 -12.70 2.81
C LYS A 10 -2.38 -13.00 2.00
N ILE A 11 -2.54 -13.35 0.73
CA ILE A 11 -1.39 -13.61 -0.17
C ILE A 11 -0.57 -12.34 -0.33
N GLU A 12 -1.20 -11.21 -0.57
CA GLU A 12 -0.54 -9.94 -0.73
C GLU A 12 0.28 -9.55 0.51
N VAL A 13 -0.30 -9.67 1.71
CA VAL A 13 0.41 -9.42 2.97
C VAL A 13 1.58 -10.38 3.14
N ALA A 14 1.40 -11.68 2.86
CA ALA A 14 2.46 -12.66 2.96
C ALA A 14 3.59 -12.38 1.96
N LEU A 15 3.25 -12.06 0.71
CA LEU A 15 4.22 -11.71 -0.34
C LEU A 15 5.02 -10.47 0.04
N THR A 16 4.34 -9.41 0.50
CA THR A 16 4.98 -8.16 0.93
C THR A 16 5.90 -8.39 2.13
N ALA A 17 5.47 -9.15 3.12
CA ALA A 17 6.28 -9.47 4.29
C ALA A 17 7.51 -10.30 3.92
N THR A 18 7.35 -11.31 3.04
CA THR A 18 8.47 -12.15 2.57
C THR A 18 9.47 -11.32 1.76
N ALA A 19 8.99 -10.47 0.85
CA ALA A 19 9.85 -9.59 0.06
C ALA A 19 10.60 -8.59 0.94
N PHE A 20 9.94 -8.02 1.97
CA PHE A 20 10.57 -7.13 2.93
C PHE A 20 11.68 -7.85 3.72
N PHE A 21 11.43 -9.06 4.18
CA PHE A 21 12.44 -9.88 4.86
C PHE A 21 13.62 -10.21 3.92
N ALA A 22 13.34 -10.51 2.65
CA ALA A 22 14.38 -10.75 1.65
C ALA A 22 15.26 -9.52 1.42
N ILE A 23 14.69 -8.31 1.40
CA ILE A 23 15.47 -7.06 1.31
C ILE A 23 16.42 -6.93 2.50
N ILE A 24 15.91 -7.14 3.72
CA ILE A 24 16.73 -7.06 4.94
C ILE A 24 17.89 -8.07 4.89
N ALA A 25 17.59 -9.32 4.54
CA ALA A 25 18.58 -10.38 4.44
C ALA A 25 19.65 -10.08 3.38
N LEU A 26 19.23 -9.67 2.16
CA LEU A 26 20.15 -9.32 1.08
C LEU A 26 21.03 -8.13 1.44
N THR A 27 20.44 -7.09 2.03
CA THR A 27 21.19 -5.90 2.45
C THR A 27 22.21 -6.24 3.53
N PHE A 28 21.83 -7.06 4.52
CA PHE A 28 22.73 -7.50 5.58
C PHE A 28 23.87 -8.34 5.03
N ILE A 29 23.56 -9.34 4.18
CA ILE A 29 24.58 -10.22 3.57
C ILE A 29 25.54 -9.38 2.72
N ASN A 30 25.02 -8.44 1.92
CA ASN A 30 25.85 -7.58 1.08
C ASN A 30 26.75 -6.65 1.92
N ALA A 31 26.25 -6.16 3.06
CA ALA A 31 27.04 -5.34 3.99
C ALA A 31 28.22 -6.13 4.56
N VAL A 32 28.00 -7.38 4.97
CA VAL A 32 29.06 -8.28 5.47
C VAL A 32 30.07 -8.61 4.38
N LEU A 33 29.61 -8.95 3.18
CA LEU A 33 30.48 -9.27 2.04
C LEU A 33 31.29 -8.05 1.58
N ARG A 34 30.72 -6.85 1.66
CA ARG A 34 31.43 -5.60 1.37
C ARG A 34 32.58 -5.37 2.38
N ALA A 35 32.37 -5.69 3.66
CA ALA A 35 33.42 -5.64 4.67
C ALA A 35 34.57 -6.66 4.38
N LEU A 36 34.22 -7.80 3.78
CA LEU A 36 35.18 -8.85 3.34
C LEU A 36 35.78 -8.55 1.95
N LYS A 37 35.55 -7.38 1.37
CA LYS A 37 36.00 -6.97 0.00
C LYS A 37 35.46 -7.82 -1.17
N HIS A 38 34.36 -8.55 -0.97
CA HIS A 38 33.68 -9.34 -1.99
C HIS A 38 32.20 -8.93 -2.13
N PRO A 39 31.87 -7.67 -2.52
CA PRO A 39 30.49 -7.20 -2.61
C PRO A 39 29.73 -7.89 -3.74
N ILE A 40 28.45 -8.18 -3.52
CA ILE A 40 27.52 -8.63 -4.56
C ILE A 40 26.94 -7.38 -5.24
N VAL A 41 27.44 -7.02 -6.41
CA VAL A 41 27.05 -5.78 -7.11
C VAL A 41 25.59 -5.82 -7.53
N ALA A 42 25.02 -6.96 -7.90
CA ALA A 42 23.62 -7.14 -8.29
C ALA A 42 22.62 -6.99 -7.11
N SER A 43 23.10 -7.07 -5.87
CA SER A 43 22.26 -6.97 -4.68
C SER A 43 21.52 -5.63 -4.59
N ASP A 44 22.19 -4.54 -4.92
CA ASP A 44 21.63 -3.19 -4.82
C ASP A 44 20.49 -2.99 -5.83
N ASP A 45 20.62 -3.54 -7.05
CA ASP A 45 19.59 -3.48 -8.09
C ASP A 45 18.36 -4.31 -7.70
N ILE A 46 18.56 -5.52 -7.16
CA ILE A 46 17.49 -6.39 -6.66
C ILE A 46 16.75 -5.75 -5.49
N CYS A 47 17.49 -5.19 -4.54
CA CYS A 47 16.90 -4.49 -3.40
C CYS A 47 16.06 -3.28 -3.84
N THR A 48 16.52 -2.51 -4.82
CA THR A 48 15.77 -1.38 -5.38
C THR A 48 14.47 -1.84 -6.02
N LEU A 49 14.49 -2.92 -6.81
CA LEU A 49 13.30 -3.48 -7.43
C LEU A 49 12.29 -3.93 -6.37
N LEU A 50 12.72 -4.77 -5.43
CA LEU A 50 11.88 -5.28 -4.37
C LEU A 50 11.33 -4.17 -3.47
N PHE A 51 12.15 -3.17 -3.14
CA PHE A 51 11.76 -2.05 -2.29
C PHE A 51 10.63 -1.23 -2.90
N ALA A 52 10.69 -0.95 -4.21
CA ALA A 52 9.62 -0.24 -4.90
C ALA A 52 8.27 -0.99 -4.78
N TRP A 53 8.27 -2.29 -5.08
CA TRP A 53 7.05 -3.11 -4.97
C TRP A 53 6.53 -3.21 -3.54
N VAL A 54 7.40 -3.49 -2.57
CA VAL A 54 7.03 -3.60 -1.15
C VAL A 54 6.47 -2.29 -0.62
N SER A 55 7.04 -1.14 -1.02
CA SER A 55 6.59 0.17 -0.57
C SER A 55 5.15 0.47 -1.01
N PHE A 56 4.83 0.24 -2.29
CA PHE A 56 3.49 0.52 -2.80
C PHE A 56 2.46 -0.52 -2.35
N MET A 57 2.81 -1.81 -2.30
CA MET A 57 1.94 -2.85 -1.73
C MET A 57 1.69 -2.59 -0.24
N GLY A 58 2.74 -2.22 0.51
CA GLY A 58 2.62 -1.86 1.92
C GLY A 58 1.71 -0.66 2.16
N ALA A 59 1.77 0.35 1.29
CA ALA A 59 0.89 1.50 1.34
C ALA A 59 -0.59 1.11 1.13
N ASP A 60 -0.89 0.21 0.17
CA ASP A 60 -2.25 -0.31 -0.03
C ASP A 60 -2.75 -1.11 1.18
N ILE A 61 -1.90 -1.98 1.74
CA ILE A 61 -2.23 -2.75 2.95
C ILE A 61 -2.52 -1.81 4.13
N ALA A 62 -1.70 -0.78 4.33
CA ALA A 62 -1.89 0.21 5.41
C ALA A 62 -3.19 1.00 5.22
N MET A 63 -3.48 1.42 3.98
CA MET A 63 -4.71 2.11 3.63
C MET A 63 -5.93 1.21 3.85
N ARG A 64 -5.86 -0.07 3.49
CA ARG A 64 -6.92 -1.05 3.65
C ARG A 64 -7.26 -1.30 5.11
N ARG A 65 -6.24 -1.39 5.97
CA ARG A 65 -6.38 -1.62 7.41
C ARG A 65 -6.74 -0.38 8.23
N ASN A 66 -7.04 0.76 7.58
CA ASN A 66 -7.29 2.06 8.24
C ASN A 66 -6.19 2.47 9.24
N ARG A 67 -4.98 1.96 9.08
CA ARG A 67 -3.83 2.28 9.92
C ARG A 67 -3.13 3.59 9.53
N LEU A 68 -3.83 4.48 8.86
CA LEU A 68 -3.36 5.84 8.61
C LEU A 68 -3.51 6.64 9.91
N VAL A 69 -2.52 6.53 10.73
CA VAL A 69 -2.44 6.92 12.17
C VAL A 69 -2.79 8.39 12.47
N GLY A 70 -2.96 9.23 11.47
CA GLY A 70 -3.26 10.66 11.70
C GLY A 70 -4.76 10.99 11.82
N MET A 71 -5.65 10.16 11.30
CA MET A 71 -7.09 10.49 11.24
C MET A 71 -7.82 10.17 12.54
N ASP A 72 -7.43 9.10 13.25
CA ASP A 72 -8.14 8.67 14.46
C ASP A 72 -7.96 9.66 15.61
N LEU A 73 -6.76 10.22 15.76
CA LEU A 73 -6.45 11.20 16.81
C LEU A 73 -7.19 12.55 16.64
N LEU A 74 -7.37 12.98 15.38
CA LEU A 74 -8.08 14.23 15.06
C LEU A 74 -9.60 14.07 15.18
N THR A 75 -10.12 12.86 14.95
CA THR A 75 -11.57 12.63 14.91
C THR A 75 -12.18 12.23 16.25
N MET A 76 -11.39 11.77 17.21
CA MET A 76 -11.90 11.29 18.52
C MET A 76 -12.74 12.33 19.28
N ASN A 77 -12.51 13.62 19.08
CA ASN A 77 -13.18 14.72 19.81
C ASN A 77 -14.26 15.43 18.98
N LEU A 78 -14.55 14.95 17.76
CA LEU A 78 -15.49 15.61 16.86
C LEU A 78 -16.83 14.85 16.77
N PRO A 79 -17.97 15.54 16.56
CA PRO A 79 -19.26 14.88 16.37
C PRO A 79 -19.23 13.99 15.11
N VAL A 80 -19.92 12.84 15.14
CA VAL A 80 -19.91 11.79 14.11
C VAL A 80 -20.13 12.32 12.68
N LYS A 81 -20.98 13.34 12.54
CA LYS A 81 -21.27 13.97 11.22
C LYS A 81 -20.04 14.68 10.64
N VAL A 82 -19.31 15.40 11.49
CA VAL A 82 -18.08 16.11 11.07
C VAL A 82 -16.96 15.12 10.74
N GLN A 83 -16.86 14.02 11.49
CA GLN A 83 -15.91 12.94 11.19
C GLN A 83 -16.14 12.35 9.78
N LYS A 84 -17.39 12.05 9.41
CA LYS A 84 -17.74 11.50 8.10
C LYS A 84 -17.41 12.46 6.95
N VAL A 85 -17.70 13.76 7.14
CA VAL A 85 -17.39 14.80 6.14
C VAL A 85 -15.87 14.94 5.97
N LEU A 86 -15.13 15.02 7.06
CA LEU A 86 -13.67 15.13 7.03
C LEU A 86 -13.04 13.91 6.33
N GLN A 87 -13.53 12.72 6.62
CA GLN A 87 -13.07 11.48 5.98
C GLN A 87 -13.34 11.47 4.48
N LEU A 88 -14.51 11.95 4.03
CA LEU A 88 -14.82 12.09 2.61
C LEU A 88 -13.86 13.05 1.91
N ILE A 89 -13.57 14.20 2.52
CA ILE A 89 -12.61 15.17 1.97
C ILE A 89 -11.22 14.53 1.83
N VAL A 90 -10.76 13.83 2.86
CA VAL A 90 -9.46 13.13 2.82
C VAL A 90 -9.44 12.06 1.73
N TYR A 91 -10.50 11.28 1.57
CA TYR A 91 -10.58 10.28 0.50
C TYR A 91 -10.54 10.90 -0.90
N ILE A 92 -11.16 12.07 -1.11
CA ILE A 92 -11.10 12.81 -2.38
C ILE A 92 -9.67 13.28 -2.66
N ILE A 93 -8.99 13.86 -1.67
CA ILE A 93 -7.60 14.30 -1.81
C ILE A 93 -6.69 13.12 -2.10
N MET A 94 -6.85 12.01 -1.38
CA MET A 94 -6.09 10.78 -1.62
C MET A 94 -6.34 10.23 -3.02
N ALA A 95 -7.59 10.17 -3.48
CA ALA A 95 -7.93 9.72 -4.82
C ALA A 95 -7.25 10.57 -5.89
N ALA A 96 -7.35 11.90 -5.78
CA ALA A 96 -6.70 12.83 -6.71
C ALA A 96 -5.17 12.61 -6.77
N THR A 97 -4.53 12.47 -5.60
CA THR A 97 -3.09 12.21 -5.51
C THR A 97 -2.71 10.88 -6.15
N ILE A 98 -3.44 9.80 -5.86
CA ILE A 98 -3.16 8.47 -6.42
C ILE A 98 -3.37 8.47 -7.93
N ILE A 99 -4.40 9.15 -8.47
CA ILE A 99 -4.62 9.27 -9.91
C ILE A 99 -3.45 9.99 -10.58
N LEU A 100 -3.01 11.12 -10.03
CA LEU A 100 -1.86 11.86 -10.54
C LEU A 100 -0.59 11.00 -10.54
N LEU A 101 -0.33 10.27 -9.44
CA LEU A 101 0.81 9.37 -9.34
C LEU A 101 0.71 8.21 -10.35
N THR A 102 -0.46 7.61 -10.51
CA THR A 102 -0.70 6.49 -11.44
C THR A 102 -0.44 6.91 -12.89
N VAL A 103 -0.99 8.07 -13.31
CA VAL A 103 -0.82 8.58 -14.68
C VAL A 103 0.64 8.94 -14.98
N ASN A 104 1.28 9.67 -14.06
CA ASN A 104 2.69 10.03 -14.23
C ASN A 104 3.61 8.81 -14.10
N GLY A 105 3.28 7.86 -13.22
CA GLY A 105 4.01 6.61 -13.08
C GLY A 105 3.96 5.75 -14.33
N TYR A 106 2.82 5.70 -15.01
CA TYR A 106 2.70 5.02 -16.30
C TYR A 106 3.59 5.64 -17.39
N LYS A 107 3.59 6.98 -17.49
CA LYS A 107 4.48 7.69 -18.42
C LYS A 107 5.95 7.40 -18.10
N LEU A 108 6.31 7.44 -16.83
CA LEU A 108 7.67 7.17 -16.36
C LEU A 108 8.09 5.72 -16.65
N ALA A 109 7.17 4.76 -16.50
CA ALA A 109 7.43 3.36 -16.80
C ALA A 109 7.75 3.14 -18.29
N ILE A 110 7.03 3.79 -19.18
CA ILE A 110 7.31 3.75 -20.63
C ILE A 110 8.67 4.36 -20.94
N MET A 111 8.99 5.53 -20.37
CA MET A 111 10.27 6.20 -20.59
C MET A 111 11.46 5.35 -20.13
N ASN A 112 11.31 4.66 -19.01
CA ASN A 112 12.36 3.83 -18.42
C ASN A 112 12.39 2.39 -18.97
N TRP A 113 11.50 2.03 -19.90
CA TRP A 113 11.44 0.67 -20.43
C TRP A 113 12.71 0.25 -21.16
N GLY A 114 13.32 1.17 -21.91
CA GLY A 114 14.58 0.96 -22.60
C GLY A 114 15.84 1.05 -21.74
N ARG A 115 15.70 1.46 -20.47
CA ARG A 115 16.82 1.60 -19.56
C ARG A 115 17.01 0.30 -18.78
N ALA A 116 18.17 -0.34 -18.91
CA ALA A 116 18.53 -1.51 -18.13
C ALA A 116 19.14 -1.11 -16.78
N PHE A 117 19.10 -1.99 -15.80
CA PHE A 117 19.91 -1.89 -14.61
C PHE A 117 21.40 -1.95 -14.92
N ASN A 118 22.24 -1.47 -14.03
CA ASN A 118 23.69 -1.46 -14.24
C ASN A 118 24.30 -2.88 -14.21
N THR A 119 23.71 -3.79 -13.42
CA THR A 119 24.25 -5.12 -13.17
C THR A 119 23.35 -6.26 -13.62
N LEU A 120 22.06 -6.00 -13.82
CA LEU A 120 21.08 -6.99 -14.24
C LEU A 120 20.56 -6.70 -15.64
N PRO A 121 20.39 -7.72 -16.51
CA PRO A 121 19.79 -7.57 -17.84
C PRO A 121 18.26 -7.40 -17.73
N ILE A 122 17.80 -6.58 -16.80
CA ILE A 122 16.37 -6.34 -16.51
C ILE A 122 16.09 -4.85 -16.72
N SER A 123 14.94 -4.53 -17.29
CA SER A 123 14.51 -3.14 -17.51
C SER A 123 14.20 -2.44 -16.18
N TYR A 124 14.70 -1.22 -16.02
CA TYR A 124 14.36 -0.34 -14.91
C TYR A 124 12.87 0.05 -14.94
N GLY A 125 12.23 -0.11 -16.09
CA GLY A 125 10.77 0.03 -16.23
C GLY A 125 9.96 -0.82 -15.27
N LEU A 126 10.47 -1.99 -14.83
CA LEU A 126 9.81 -2.86 -13.85
C LEU A 126 9.72 -2.21 -12.44
N VAL A 127 10.70 -1.39 -12.06
CA VAL A 127 10.64 -0.62 -10.81
C VAL A 127 9.53 0.42 -10.90
N THR A 128 9.49 1.15 -12.00
CA THR A 128 8.50 2.22 -12.20
C THR A 128 7.09 1.71 -12.48
N LEU A 129 6.95 0.49 -13.01
CA LEU A 129 5.67 -0.21 -13.20
C LEU A 129 4.97 -0.56 -11.88
N SER A 130 5.69 -0.68 -10.77
CA SER A 130 5.09 -0.92 -9.45
C SER A 130 4.10 0.19 -9.08
N LEU A 131 4.40 1.43 -9.46
CA LEU A 131 3.59 2.61 -9.14
C LEU A 131 2.21 2.60 -9.83
N PRO A 132 2.07 2.43 -11.16
CA PRO A 132 0.74 2.38 -11.78
C PRO A 132 -0.06 1.12 -11.41
N ILE A 133 0.59 -0.04 -11.24
CA ILE A 133 -0.10 -1.29 -10.89
C ILE A 133 -0.67 -1.18 -9.47
N CYS A 134 0.15 -0.83 -8.48
CA CYS A 134 -0.32 -0.66 -7.12
C CYS A 134 -1.23 0.57 -6.97
N GLY A 135 -1.03 1.63 -7.76
CA GLY A 135 -1.91 2.79 -7.79
C GLY A 135 -3.35 2.44 -8.19
N ILE A 136 -3.53 1.61 -9.22
CA ILE A 136 -4.86 1.11 -9.61
C ILE A 136 -5.48 0.29 -8.47
N GLN A 137 -4.71 -0.56 -7.83
CA GLN A 137 -5.16 -1.36 -6.70
C GLN A 137 -5.60 -0.48 -5.51
N MET A 138 -4.81 0.55 -5.18
CA MET A 138 -5.16 1.54 -4.15
C MET A 138 -6.44 2.31 -4.50
N LEU A 139 -6.65 2.68 -5.78
CA LEU A 139 -7.89 3.33 -6.22
C LEU A 139 -9.10 2.43 -6.05
N LEU A 140 -8.99 1.13 -6.34
CA LEU A 140 -10.07 0.17 -6.11
C LEU A 140 -10.40 0.05 -4.62
N THR A 141 -9.38 -0.05 -3.76
CA THR A 141 -9.54 -0.10 -2.31
C THR A 141 -10.22 1.18 -1.79
N LEU A 142 -9.77 2.34 -2.27
CA LEU A 142 -10.33 3.64 -1.88
C LEU A 142 -11.78 3.79 -2.34
N GLY A 143 -12.10 3.36 -3.57
CA GLY A 143 -13.46 3.38 -4.11
C GLY A 143 -14.44 2.55 -3.29
N ILE A 144 -14.03 1.36 -2.85
CA ILE A 144 -14.87 0.51 -1.98
C ILE A 144 -15.12 1.20 -0.63
N LYS A 145 -14.11 1.81 -0.04
CA LYS A 145 -14.24 2.55 1.22
C LYS A 145 -15.15 3.77 1.07
N PHE A 146 -14.94 4.55 0.04
CA PHE A 146 -15.74 5.73 -0.27
C PHE A 146 -17.23 5.36 -0.42
N TYR A 147 -17.52 4.29 -1.17
CA TYR A 147 -18.89 3.78 -1.32
C TYR A 147 -19.51 3.34 0.01
N THR A 148 -18.74 2.68 0.85
CA THR A 148 -19.19 2.21 2.18
C THR A 148 -19.54 3.40 3.10
N VAL A 149 -18.73 4.46 3.10
CA VAL A 149 -18.98 5.66 3.90
C VAL A 149 -20.24 6.39 3.42
N ILE A 150 -20.44 6.53 2.12
CA ILE A 150 -21.63 7.17 1.55
C ILE A 150 -22.90 6.37 1.87
N LYS A 151 -22.86 5.04 1.72
CA LYS A 151 -24.01 4.17 2.00
C LYS A 151 -24.45 4.26 3.46
N ASN A 152 -23.51 4.34 4.38
CA ASN A 152 -23.77 4.40 5.82
C ASN A 152 -23.76 5.84 6.37
N PHE A 153 -23.91 6.85 5.49
CA PHE A 153 -23.86 8.25 5.91
C PHE A 153 -25.04 8.62 6.83
N LYS A 154 -26.20 7.99 6.66
CA LYS A 154 -27.42 8.23 7.45
C LYS A 154 -27.46 7.49 8.79
N ASP A 155 -26.64 6.46 9.00
CA ASP A 155 -26.61 5.71 10.26
C ASP A 155 -25.69 6.41 11.27
N ASP A 156 -26.28 7.10 12.23
CA ASP A 156 -25.55 7.79 13.32
C ASP A 156 -24.84 6.82 14.30
N THR A 157 -25.21 5.52 14.28
CA THR A 157 -24.58 4.44 15.06
C THR A 157 -23.35 3.84 14.37
N PHE A 158 -23.14 4.16 13.08
CA PHE A 158 -21.97 3.69 12.35
C PHE A 158 -20.73 4.50 12.76
N THR A 159 -20.16 4.11 13.90
CA THR A 159 -18.81 4.57 14.26
C THR A 159 -17.86 3.95 13.25
N ILE A 160 -17.02 4.77 12.61
CA ILE A 160 -16.02 4.34 11.62
C ILE A 160 -14.87 3.60 12.35
N LYS A 161 -15.22 2.75 13.30
CA LYS A 161 -14.32 1.78 13.89
C LYS A 161 -14.12 0.65 12.92
N MET A 162 -12.97 0.73 12.19
CA MET A 162 -12.28 -0.41 11.61
C MET A 162 -13.19 -1.48 10.97
N HIS A 163 -13.61 -1.24 9.75
CA HIS A 163 -13.94 -2.36 8.88
C HIS A 163 -12.60 -2.97 8.43
N ASP A 164 -11.99 -3.77 9.30
CA ASP A 164 -10.84 -4.61 8.97
C ASP A 164 -11.42 -5.88 8.34
N PRO A 165 -11.27 -6.11 7.04
CA PRO A 165 -11.79 -7.29 6.37
C PRO A 165 -11.18 -8.60 6.91
N ASP A 166 -10.08 -8.53 7.64
CA ASP A 166 -9.44 -9.68 8.29
C ASP A 166 -10.06 -10.01 9.67
N ASN A 167 -10.85 -9.08 10.26
CA ASN A 167 -11.45 -9.21 11.59
C ASN A 167 -12.99 -9.26 11.61
N GLU A 168 -13.65 -9.52 10.48
CA GLU A 168 -15.10 -9.82 10.46
C GLU A 168 -15.39 -11.14 11.23
N GLY A 169 -15.28 -11.15 12.52
CA GLY A 169 -15.55 -12.32 13.36
C GLY A 169 -15.15 -12.19 14.82
N LYS A 170 -14.51 -11.06 15.17
CA LYS A 170 -14.25 -10.71 16.57
C LYS A 170 -14.89 -9.36 16.84
N GLU A 171 -16.17 -9.38 17.14
CA GLU A 171 -16.82 -8.29 17.88
C GLU A 171 -16.07 -8.19 19.22
N VAL A 172 -15.23 -7.20 19.33
CA VAL A 172 -14.71 -6.81 20.63
C VAL A 172 -15.84 -6.06 21.32
N GLU A 173 -16.61 -6.77 22.15
CA GLU A 173 -17.37 -6.15 23.23
C GLU A 173 -16.39 -5.29 24.02
N VAL A 174 -16.52 -4.00 23.87
CA VAL A 174 -15.92 -3.05 24.81
C VAL A 174 -17.02 -2.65 25.76
N GLN A 175 -16.95 -3.23 26.97
CA GLN A 175 -17.63 -2.72 28.16
C GLN A 175 -17.19 -1.29 28.46
#